data_984b454322da158b6a7778023f04d1ed
#
_entry.id   984b454322da158b6a7778023f04d1ed
#
_cell.length_a   1.000
_cell.length_b   1.000
_cell.length_c   1.000
_cell.angle_alpha   90.00
_cell.angle_beta   90.00
_cell.angle_gamma   90.00
#
_symmetry.space_group_name_H-M   'P 1'
#
loop_
_entity.id
_entity.type
_entity.pdbx_description
1 polymer ?
#
loop_
_entity_poly.entity_id
_entity_poly.type
_entity_poly.pdbx_seq_one_letter_code
_entity_poly.pdbx_strand_id
1 'polypeptide(L)'
;MTGLELAEYRVNEIRLGRETCYSSGLLEVDAEGLAALAAQDPRVSSASFDVVRPGEKARVTGIRDVVEPRVKTAGSGQVFPGVLGPVAPVGQGRTHRLSGMALVTAVAYEGTVRAGTTSQRSAILDMWGPGADMTPFSSLNNLVMTLDLEDGLSAYEAHQAIQRAEFSVALRLAETTTELAPDAVEIHDPDAAGDDLPRAVVIIGVFTEPDNRPSNVAYYGFPVQESLSTVIHPNELTDGAITPSTIRTVSYHPITWNWQHQPLVLGLLRDKRYRFAGVILERIGFETSREKEIAAHNAVRVAMSLGADAALITRTGSGNAFIEVMLTVKGCEEKGIKTVLVTYEYGGKDGADAPLLYYEKEADAVISTGNRDVVVELPAADRVVGAYDQLQLIGYPGAPYVAAGDPLTMEARDVIAGGIDIWGGRDRLCRPY
;
A
#
# COMPACT_ATOMS: atom_id res chain seq x y z
N MET A 1 14.12 -23.15 -9.94
CA MET A 1 13.42 -22.03 -10.56
C MET A 1 14.01 -20.77 -9.95
N THR A 2 14.58 -19.91 -10.76
CA THR A 2 15.21 -18.65 -10.30
C THR A 2 14.22 -17.49 -10.23
N GLY A 3 13.05 -17.60 -10.91
CA GLY A 3 12.01 -16.58 -10.97
C GLY A 3 10.83 -16.80 -10.02
N LEU A 4 9.97 -15.79 -9.92
CA LEU A 4 8.68 -15.81 -9.22
C LEU A 4 7.55 -16.00 -10.25
N GLU A 5 6.72 -17.00 -10.04
CA GLU A 5 5.47 -17.22 -10.77
C GLU A 5 4.30 -16.71 -9.92
N LEU A 6 3.55 -15.76 -10.43
CA LEU A 6 2.27 -15.33 -9.85
C LEU A 6 1.13 -16.03 -10.60
N ALA A 7 0.52 -17.02 -9.98
CA ALA A 7 -0.59 -17.78 -10.54
C ALA A 7 -1.91 -17.11 -10.14
N GLU A 8 -2.69 -16.68 -11.13
CA GLU A 8 -3.90 -15.91 -10.95
C GLU A 8 -5.13 -16.80 -10.91
N TYR A 9 -6.01 -16.54 -9.94
CA TYR A 9 -7.35 -17.13 -9.79
C TYR A 9 -8.35 -15.98 -9.67
N ARG A 10 -9.16 -15.78 -10.69
CA ARG A 10 -10.01 -14.61 -10.81
C ARG A 10 -11.33 -14.77 -10.07
N VAL A 11 -11.57 -13.92 -9.08
CA VAL A 11 -12.83 -13.85 -8.35
C VAL A 11 -13.78 -12.90 -9.04
N ASN A 12 -14.89 -13.44 -9.57
CA ASN A 12 -15.96 -12.70 -10.22
C ASN A 12 -17.12 -12.42 -9.25
N GLU A 13 -17.27 -13.24 -8.22
CA GLU A 13 -18.32 -13.13 -7.21
C GLU A 13 -17.78 -13.60 -5.83
N ILE A 14 -18.19 -12.90 -4.76
CA ILE A 14 -18.03 -13.35 -3.39
C ILE A 14 -19.41 -13.61 -2.79
N ARG A 15 -19.58 -14.74 -2.12
CA ARG A 15 -20.81 -15.11 -1.43
C ARG A 15 -20.52 -15.62 -0.02
N LEU A 16 -21.25 -15.14 0.97
CA LEU A 16 -21.20 -15.72 2.29
C LEU A 16 -21.97 -17.06 2.27
N GLY A 17 -21.34 -18.10 2.81
CA GLY A 17 -21.83 -19.46 2.79
C GLY A 17 -21.43 -20.25 4.02
N ARG A 18 -21.36 -21.58 3.90
CA ARG A 18 -21.07 -22.49 5.02
C ARG A 18 -19.65 -23.04 5.01
N GLU A 19 -18.92 -22.83 3.94
CA GLU A 19 -17.52 -23.24 3.79
C GLU A 19 -16.73 -22.18 3.04
N THR A 20 -15.41 -22.16 3.24
CA THR A 20 -14.53 -21.29 2.48
C THR A 20 -13.90 -22.09 1.34
N CYS A 21 -14.38 -21.85 0.10
CA CYS A 21 -13.91 -22.54 -1.10
C CYS A 21 -13.96 -21.63 -2.33
N TYR A 22 -13.11 -21.94 -3.32
CA TYR A 22 -13.09 -21.27 -4.62
C TYR A 22 -13.46 -22.24 -5.73
N SER A 23 -14.36 -21.84 -6.62
CA SER A 23 -14.76 -22.63 -7.79
C SER A 23 -15.16 -21.73 -8.95
N SER A 24 -14.44 -21.80 -10.06
CA SER A 24 -14.80 -21.15 -11.33
C SER A 24 -15.18 -19.66 -11.21
N GLY A 25 -14.41 -18.92 -10.41
CA GLY A 25 -14.60 -17.48 -10.19
C GLY A 25 -15.58 -17.12 -9.07
N LEU A 26 -16.21 -18.08 -8.42
CA LEU A 26 -16.99 -17.89 -7.20
C LEU A 26 -16.11 -18.22 -5.98
N LEU A 27 -15.97 -17.27 -5.09
CA LEU A 27 -15.41 -17.46 -3.75
C LEU A 27 -16.57 -17.52 -2.75
N GLU A 28 -16.85 -18.71 -2.23
CA GLU A 28 -17.74 -18.89 -1.08
C GLU A 28 -16.93 -18.72 0.21
N VAL A 29 -17.50 -18.06 1.22
CA VAL A 29 -16.82 -17.65 2.44
C VAL A 29 -17.63 -18.05 3.66
N ASP A 30 -17.06 -18.91 4.51
CA ASP A 30 -17.55 -19.18 5.85
C ASP A 30 -17.16 -18.03 6.80
N ALA A 31 -18.08 -17.08 6.97
CA ALA A 31 -17.85 -15.91 7.81
C ALA A 31 -17.58 -16.26 9.29
N GLU A 32 -18.25 -17.29 9.83
CA GLU A 32 -18.06 -17.71 11.22
C GLU A 32 -16.69 -18.36 11.41
N GLY A 33 -16.28 -19.22 10.49
CA GLY A 33 -14.96 -19.84 10.52
C GLY A 33 -13.82 -18.84 10.36
N LEU A 34 -13.97 -17.84 9.48
CA LEU A 34 -12.98 -16.77 9.33
C LEU A 34 -12.96 -15.82 10.54
N ALA A 35 -14.11 -15.53 11.16
CA ALA A 35 -14.17 -14.75 12.40
C ALA A 35 -13.43 -15.46 13.54
N ALA A 36 -13.64 -16.77 13.69
CA ALA A 36 -12.91 -17.57 14.66
C ALA A 36 -11.40 -17.61 14.37
N LEU A 37 -10.98 -17.61 13.09
CA LEU A 37 -9.57 -17.52 12.71
C LEU A 37 -8.97 -16.16 13.09
N ALA A 38 -9.65 -15.05 12.79
CA ALA A 38 -9.20 -13.71 13.13
C ALA A 38 -9.05 -13.53 14.65
N ALA A 39 -9.97 -14.08 15.42
CA ALA A 39 -9.99 -14.04 16.89
C ALA A 39 -9.00 -15.03 17.54
N GLN A 40 -8.15 -15.75 16.80
CA GLN A 40 -7.06 -16.55 17.40
C GLN A 40 -6.01 -15.67 18.08
N ASP A 41 -5.84 -14.43 17.64
CA ASP A 41 -5.07 -13.44 18.40
C ASP A 41 -5.94 -12.93 19.57
N PRO A 42 -5.54 -13.12 20.83
CA PRO A 42 -6.37 -12.77 21.99
C PRO A 42 -6.63 -11.28 22.15
N ARG A 43 -5.98 -10.44 21.34
CA ARG A 43 -6.20 -8.98 21.29
C ARG A 43 -7.36 -8.60 20.36
N VAL A 44 -7.87 -9.54 19.56
CA VAL A 44 -9.07 -9.37 18.73
C VAL A 44 -10.27 -9.93 19.49
N SER A 45 -11.18 -9.06 19.91
CA SER A 45 -12.37 -9.47 20.67
C SER A 45 -13.49 -10.01 19.79
N SER A 46 -13.64 -9.45 18.59
CA SER A 46 -14.59 -9.95 17.59
C SER A 46 -14.17 -9.65 16.16
N ALA A 47 -14.72 -10.40 15.21
CA ALA A 47 -14.63 -10.14 13.79
C ALA A 47 -15.97 -10.42 13.10
N SER A 48 -16.31 -9.60 12.10
CA SER A 48 -17.47 -9.81 11.24
C SER A 48 -17.10 -9.58 9.78
N PHE A 49 -17.92 -10.14 8.87
CA PHE A 49 -17.66 -10.07 7.44
C PHE A 49 -18.88 -9.58 6.67
N ASP A 50 -18.64 -8.67 5.74
CA ASP A 50 -19.61 -8.17 4.78
C ASP A 50 -19.01 -8.23 3.35
N VAL A 51 -19.89 -8.26 2.35
CA VAL A 51 -19.48 -8.17 0.94
C VAL A 51 -20.02 -6.89 0.35
N VAL A 52 -19.17 -6.10 -0.30
CA VAL A 52 -19.56 -4.95 -1.10
C VAL A 52 -19.08 -5.12 -2.53
N ARG A 53 -19.90 -4.71 -3.50
CA ARG A 53 -19.71 -4.99 -4.92
C ARG A 53 -19.54 -3.72 -5.73
N PRO A 54 -18.85 -3.77 -6.88
CA PRO A 54 -18.78 -2.64 -7.80
C PRO A 54 -20.16 -2.08 -8.15
N GLY A 55 -20.31 -0.76 -8.02
CA GLY A 55 -21.56 -0.06 -8.32
C GLY A 55 -22.63 -0.11 -7.21
N GLU A 56 -22.41 -0.85 -6.12
CA GLU A 56 -23.29 -0.86 -4.96
C GLU A 56 -23.23 0.51 -4.26
N LYS A 57 -24.35 1.10 -3.90
CA LYS A 57 -24.38 2.36 -3.12
C LYS A 57 -24.01 2.14 -1.66
N ALA A 58 -22.85 1.53 -1.47
CA ALA A 58 -22.29 1.19 -0.17
C ALA A 58 -21.03 2.00 0.10
N ARG A 59 -20.88 2.47 1.35
CA ARG A 59 -19.70 3.13 1.89
C ARG A 59 -19.06 2.26 2.95
N VAL A 60 -17.79 1.93 2.79
CA VAL A 60 -16.99 1.25 3.82
C VAL A 60 -16.26 2.29 4.65
N THR A 61 -16.23 2.10 5.97
CA THR A 61 -15.67 3.06 6.95
C THR A 61 -14.63 2.41 7.84
N GLY A 62 -13.69 3.21 8.36
CA GLY A 62 -12.69 2.72 9.31
C GLY A 62 -11.61 1.86 8.69
N ILE A 63 -11.34 2.00 7.39
CA ILE A 63 -10.38 1.18 6.65
C ILE A 63 -8.96 1.40 7.20
N ARG A 64 -8.26 0.30 7.48
CA ARG A 64 -6.87 0.26 7.96
C ARG A 64 -5.92 -0.35 6.97
N ASP A 65 -6.33 -1.38 6.25
CA ASP A 65 -5.53 -2.00 5.19
C ASP A 65 -6.44 -2.60 4.11
N VAL A 66 -5.85 -2.85 2.96
CA VAL A 66 -6.46 -3.60 1.85
C VAL A 66 -5.42 -4.58 1.32
N VAL A 67 -5.79 -5.84 1.20
CA VAL A 67 -4.89 -6.94 0.87
C VAL A 67 -5.44 -7.75 -0.30
N GLU A 68 -4.61 -8.08 -1.28
CA GLU A 68 -4.90 -9.16 -2.23
C GLU A 68 -4.56 -10.50 -1.58
N PRO A 69 -5.52 -11.42 -1.40
CA PRO A 69 -5.23 -12.72 -0.79
C PRO A 69 -4.24 -13.53 -1.64
N ARG A 70 -3.19 -14.03 -0.99
CA ARG A 70 -2.11 -14.80 -1.63
C ARG A 70 -1.68 -15.99 -0.77
N VAL A 71 -1.16 -17.05 -1.43
CA VAL A 71 -0.55 -18.21 -0.77
C VAL A 71 0.66 -18.69 -1.56
N LYS A 72 1.74 -19.02 -0.86
CA LYS A 72 2.95 -19.62 -1.44
C LYS A 72 2.72 -21.11 -1.62
N THR A 73 2.84 -21.62 -2.87
CA THR A 73 2.63 -23.04 -3.18
C THR A 73 3.91 -23.76 -3.61
N ALA A 74 4.94 -23.00 -4.00
CA ALA A 74 6.27 -23.56 -4.30
C ALA A 74 7.36 -22.53 -4.02
N GLY A 75 8.55 -22.98 -3.69
CA GLY A 75 9.69 -22.14 -3.27
C GLY A 75 9.81 -22.07 -1.76
N SER A 76 10.67 -21.18 -1.28
CA SER A 76 10.89 -20.97 0.16
C SER A 76 9.96 -19.90 0.73
N GLY A 77 9.77 -19.95 2.04
CA GLY A 77 9.00 -18.97 2.78
C GLY A 77 7.47 -19.13 2.66
N GLN A 78 6.79 -18.22 3.27
CA GLN A 78 5.34 -18.02 3.20
C GLN A 78 5.08 -16.55 2.92
N VAL A 79 3.93 -16.17 2.36
CA VAL A 79 3.53 -14.78 2.23
C VAL A 79 3.54 -14.09 3.59
N PHE A 80 3.94 -12.83 3.61
CA PHE A 80 4.08 -12.02 4.84
C PHE A 80 5.04 -12.62 5.89
N PRO A 81 6.27 -13.01 5.48
CA PRO A 81 7.24 -13.61 6.39
C PRO A 81 7.65 -12.61 7.48
N GLY A 82 7.85 -13.10 8.68
CA GLY A 82 8.11 -12.29 9.87
C GLY A 82 6.84 -11.77 10.57
N VAL A 83 5.67 -11.87 9.92
CA VAL A 83 4.35 -11.60 10.52
C VAL A 83 3.58 -12.89 10.72
N LEU A 84 3.39 -13.70 9.67
CA LEU A 84 2.67 -14.98 9.72
C LEU A 84 3.55 -16.19 10.03
N GLY A 85 4.83 -16.01 10.25
CA GLY A 85 5.72 -17.13 10.50
C GLY A 85 7.19 -16.68 10.63
N PRO A 86 8.12 -17.62 10.61
CA PRO A 86 9.54 -17.29 10.70
C PRO A 86 9.99 -16.48 9.48
N VAL A 87 11.06 -15.72 9.65
CA VAL A 87 11.73 -15.04 8.55
C VAL A 87 12.33 -16.12 7.61
N ALA A 88 11.80 -16.19 6.40
CA ALA A 88 12.33 -17.03 5.34
C ALA A 88 12.23 -16.26 4.01
N PRO A 89 13.29 -16.31 3.16
CA PRO A 89 13.29 -15.58 1.89
C PRO A 89 12.11 -15.95 0.99
N VAL A 90 11.47 -14.95 0.40
CA VAL A 90 10.41 -15.07 -0.61
C VAL A 90 10.90 -14.53 -1.96
N GLY A 91 10.04 -14.43 -2.96
CA GLY A 91 10.39 -13.87 -4.27
C GLY A 91 10.82 -14.92 -5.30
N GLN A 92 10.73 -16.20 -4.98
CA GLN A 92 11.03 -17.32 -5.89
C GLN A 92 9.95 -18.41 -5.79
N GLY A 93 9.83 -19.23 -6.84
CA GLY A 93 8.85 -20.31 -6.91
C GLY A 93 7.48 -19.83 -7.33
N ARG A 94 6.41 -20.33 -6.74
CA ARG A 94 5.04 -20.01 -7.15
C ARG A 94 4.20 -19.47 -5.99
N THR A 95 3.53 -18.36 -6.24
CA THR A 95 2.55 -17.75 -5.34
C THR A 95 1.21 -17.65 -6.07
N HIS A 96 0.15 -18.20 -5.48
CA HIS A 96 -1.21 -18.04 -5.97
C HIS A 96 -1.79 -16.72 -5.44
N ARG A 97 -2.60 -16.03 -6.26
CA ARG A 97 -3.30 -14.80 -5.89
C ARG A 97 -4.75 -14.85 -6.31
N LEU A 98 -5.65 -14.35 -5.46
CA LEU A 98 -7.05 -14.14 -5.80
C LEU A 98 -7.22 -12.75 -6.40
N SER A 99 -7.26 -12.64 -7.73
CA SER A 99 -7.48 -11.38 -8.44
C SER A 99 -8.96 -11.02 -8.54
N GLY A 100 -9.28 -9.77 -8.88
CA GLY A 100 -10.66 -9.31 -8.99
C GLY A 100 -11.39 -9.10 -7.66
N MET A 101 -10.71 -9.33 -6.55
CA MET A 101 -11.18 -9.08 -5.20
C MET A 101 -10.13 -8.43 -4.31
N ALA A 102 -10.58 -7.90 -3.17
CA ALA A 102 -9.70 -7.52 -2.07
C ALA A 102 -10.32 -7.88 -0.72
N LEU A 103 -9.47 -8.19 0.26
CA LEU A 103 -9.82 -8.17 1.68
C LEU A 103 -9.60 -6.75 2.20
N VAL A 104 -10.66 -6.10 2.67
CA VAL A 104 -10.63 -4.75 3.25
C VAL A 104 -10.77 -4.89 4.76
N THR A 105 -9.77 -4.46 5.52
CA THR A 105 -9.79 -4.52 6.97
C THR A 105 -10.24 -3.19 7.55
N ALA A 106 -11.34 -3.19 8.28
CA ALA A 106 -11.93 -2.06 8.97
C ALA A 106 -11.84 -2.24 10.48
N VAL A 107 -11.42 -1.21 11.22
CA VAL A 107 -11.24 -1.29 12.67
C VAL A 107 -11.61 0.02 13.33
N ALA A 108 -12.45 -0.04 14.37
CA ALA A 108 -12.67 1.07 15.28
C ALA A 108 -11.57 1.06 16.34
N TYR A 109 -10.58 1.94 16.20
CA TYR A 109 -9.51 2.07 17.16
C TYR A 109 -9.08 3.53 17.34
N GLU A 110 -9.46 4.09 18.49
CA GLU A 110 -9.21 5.51 18.81
C GLU A 110 -7.83 5.77 19.42
N GLY A 111 -7.21 4.79 20.05
CA GLY A 111 -5.94 4.92 20.77
C GLY A 111 -4.71 5.23 19.90
N THR A 112 -4.88 5.26 18.59
CA THR A 112 -3.79 5.55 17.62
C THR A 112 -3.68 7.02 17.27
N VAL A 113 -4.53 7.84 17.84
CA VAL A 113 -4.69 9.23 17.47
C VAL A 113 -3.80 10.10 18.34
N ARG A 114 -2.79 10.71 17.72
CA ARG A 114 -2.05 11.82 18.31
C ARG A 114 -2.88 13.10 18.13
N ALA A 115 -3.25 13.77 19.20
CA ALA A 115 -3.97 15.03 19.13
C ALA A 115 -3.24 16.03 18.20
N GLY A 116 -3.97 16.59 17.24
CA GLY A 116 -3.44 17.58 16.29
C GLY A 116 -2.79 17.01 15.03
N THR A 117 -2.83 15.70 14.78
CA THR A 117 -2.36 15.09 13.53
C THR A 117 -3.50 14.71 12.60
N THR A 118 -3.23 14.62 11.29
CA THR A 118 -4.17 14.16 10.27
C THR A 118 -4.58 12.69 10.43
N SER A 119 -4.01 12.00 11.41
CA SER A 119 -4.24 10.58 11.70
C SER A 119 -5.63 10.26 12.28
N GLN A 120 -6.44 11.26 12.58
CA GLN A 120 -7.82 11.08 13.07
C GLN A 120 -8.85 10.87 11.95
N ARG A 121 -8.44 10.99 10.70
CA ARG A 121 -9.36 10.80 9.57
C ARG A 121 -9.66 9.33 9.38
N SER A 122 -10.94 8.99 9.39
CA SER A 122 -11.40 7.66 9.03
C SER A 122 -11.28 7.46 7.53
N ALA A 123 -10.49 6.48 7.10
CA ALA A 123 -10.45 6.13 5.68
C ALA A 123 -11.77 5.46 5.26
N ILE A 124 -12.28 5.89 4.11
CA ILE A 124 -13.53 5.39 3.53
C ILE A 124 -13.31 4.83 2.13
N LEU A 125 -14.25 4.02 1.67
CA LEU A 125 -14.33 3.53 0.31
C LEU A 125 -15.78 3.57 -0.15
N ASP A 126 -16.08 4.38 -1.16
CA ASP A 126 -17.37 4.34 -1.85
C ASP A 126 -17.28 3.41 -3.05
N MET A 127 -18.26 2.53 -3.19
CA MET A 127 -18.32 1.56 -4.29
C MET A 127 -19.01 2.11 -5.53
N TRP A 128 -19.47 3.37 -5.51
CA TRP A 128 -20.18 4.06 -6.59
C TRP A 128 -19.85 5.56 -6.61
N GLY A 129 -20.24 6.25 -7.68
CA GLY A 129 -20.18 7.71 -7.81
C GLY A 129 -18.74 8.27 -7.79
N PRO A 130 -18.59 9.58 -7.52
CA PRO A 130 -17.28 10.25 -7.62
C PRO A 130 -16.19 9.65 -6.72
N GLY A 131 -16.56 9.09 -5.56
CA GLY A 131 -15.60 8.42 -4.68
C GLY A 131 -15.04 7.15 -5.29
N ALA A 132 -15.87 6.40 -6.01
CA ALA A 132 -15.45 5.18 -6.70
C ALA A 132 -14.45 5.46 -7.83
N ASP A 133 -14.58 6.57 -8.53
CA ASP A 133 -13.68 6.96 -9.62
C ASP A 133 -12.27 7.28 -9.13
N MET A 134 -12.10 7.54 -7.83
CA MET A 134 -10.83 7.93 -7.22
C MET A 134 -10.01 6.77 -6.66
N THR A 135 -10.53 5.55 -6.65
CA THR A 135 -9.89 4.40 -6.02
C THR A 135 -9.88 3.17 -6.92
N PRO A 136 -8.85 2.31 -6.88
CA PRO A 136 -8.87 1.05 -7.62
C PRO A 136 -9.81 0.01 -6.99
N PHE A 137 -10.15 0.18 -5.70
CA PHE A 137 -10.88 -0.84 -4.93
C PHE A 137 -12.37 -0.89 -5.25
N SER A 138 -12.94 0.20 -5.75
CA SER A 138 -14.35 0.26 -6.16
C SER A 138 -14.70 -0.67 -7.33
N SER A 139 -13.71 -1.06 -8.13
CA SER A 139 -13.84 -2.00 -9.24
C SER A 139 -13.70 -3.47 -8.84
N LEU A 140 -13.39 -3.75 -7.59
CA LEU A 140 -13.17 -5.09 -7.05
C LEU A 140 -14.38 -5.57 -6.24
N ASN A 141 -14.56 -6.88 -6.17
CA ASN A 141 -15.41 -7.48 -5.15
C ASN A 141 -14.67 -7.41 -3.82
N ASN A 142 -15.17 -6.66 -2.85
CA ASN A 142 -14.50 -6.50 -1.58
C ASN A 142 -15.16 -7.35 -0.50
N LEU A 143 -14.37 -8.20 0.14
CA LEU A 143 -14.72 -8.83 1.41
C LEU A 143 -14.26 -7.87 2.52
N VAL A 144 -15.19 -7.28 3.23
CA VAL A 144 -14.90 -6.36 4.34
C VAL A 144 -14.87 -7.14 5.64
N MET A 145 -13.72 -7.16 6.29
CA MET A 145 -13.54 -7.69 7.64
C MET A 145 -13.55 -6.54 8.63
N THR A 146 -14.52 -6.49 9.50
CA THR A 146 -14.59 -5.52 10.60
C THR A 146 -14.11 -6.19 11.88
N LEU A 147 -13.09 -5.59 12.51
CA LEU A 147 -12.48 -6.09 13.74
C LEU A 147 -12.81 -5.18 14.91
N ASP A 148 -13.12 -5.77 16.05
CA ASP A 148 -13.07 -5.14 17.36
C ASP A 148 -11.83 -5.64 18.11
N LEU A 149 -11.16 -4.75 18.80
CA LEU A 149 -9.97 -5.06 19.58
C LEU A 149 -10.26 -4.96 21.07
N GLU A 150 -9.46 -5.67 21.86
CA GLU A 150 -9.47 -5.52 23.31
C GLU A 150 -9.05 -4.11 23.73
N ASP A 151 -9.60 -3.64 24.84
CA ASP A 151 -9.29 -2.34 25.41
C ASP A 151 -7.85 -2.26 25.96
N GLY A 152 -7.28 -1.06 25.96
CA GLY A 152 -6.00 -0.77 26.61
C GLY A 152 -4.76 -1.19 25.84
N LEU A 153 -4.89 -1.64 24.61
CA LEU A 153 -3.74 -1.95 23.73
C LEU A 153 -2.98 -0.68 23.39
N SER A 154 -1.65 -0.79 23.37
CA SER A 154 -0.82 0.22 22.72
C SER A 154 -1.04 0.23 21.21
N ALA A 155 -0.70 1.34 20.57
CA ALA A 155 -0.76 1.46 19.11
C ALA A 155 -0.02 0.33 18.37
N TYR A 156 1.09 -0.11 18.91
CA TYR A 156 1.90 -1.19 18.36
C TYR A 156 1.21 -2.56 18.49
N GLU A 157 0.68 -2.86 19.67
CA GLU A 157 -0.05 -4.12 19.91
C GLU A 157 -1.31 -4.24 19.07
N ALA A 158 -2.07 -3.14 18.96
CA ALA A 158 -3.24 -3.07 18.09
C ALA A 158 -2.88 -3.34 16.63
N HIS A 159 -1.83 -2.66 16.12
CA HIS A 159 -1.36 -2.86 14.76
C HIS A 159 -0.94 -4.31 14.50
N GLN A 160 -0.18 -4.92 15.41
CA GLN A 160 0.22 -6.32 15.29
C GLN A 160 -0.98 -7.28 15.28
N ALA A 161 -1.99 -7.03 16.13
CA ALA A 161 -3.21 -7.83 16.17
C ALA A 161 -3.97 -7.73 14.83
N ILE A 162 -4.17 -6.52 14.32
CA ILE A 162 -4.81 -6.27 13.03
C ILE A 162 -4.07 -7.01 11.91
N GLN A 163 -2.75 -6.84 11.80
CA GLN A 163 -1.97 -7.50 10.74
C GLN A 163 -2.04 -9.03 10.81
N ARG A 164 -1.95 -9.61 12.00
CA ARG A 164 -2.07 -11.07 12.14
C ARG A 164 -3.42 -11.57 11.71
N ALA A 165 -4.49 -10.90 12.14
CA ALA A 165 -5.86 -11.28 11.77
C ALA A 165 -6.05 -11.19 10.24
N GLU A 166 -5.73 -10.05 9.63
CA GLU A 166 -5.97 -9.84 8.20
C GLU A 166 -5.12 -10.75 7.31
N PHE A 167 -3.84 -10.93 7.63
CA PHE A 167 -2.97 -11.80 6.81
C PHE A 167 -3.31 -13.28 6.99
N SER A 168 -3.75 -13.71 8.18
CA SER A 168 -4.24 -15.07 8.39
C SER A 168 -5.51 -15.34 7.59
N VAL A 169 -6.45 -14.39 7.58
CA VAL A 169 -7.66 -14.48 6.77
C VAL A 169 -7.33 -14.44 5.27
N ALA A 170 -6.47 -13.52 4.83
CA ALA A 170 -6.05 -13.45 3.43
C ALA A 170 -5.38 -14.74 2.96
N LEU A 171 -4.49 -15.30 3.78
CA LEU A 171 -3.86 -16.59 3.51
C LEU A 171 -4.91 -17.70 3.38
N ARG A 172 -5.83 -17.81 4.35
CA ARG A 172 -6.88 -18.85 4.35
C ARG A 172 -7.77 -18.76 3.12
N LEU A 173 -8.11 -17.56 2.66
CA LEU A 173 -8.87 -17.37 1.41
C LEU A 173 -8.09 -17.91 0.20
N ALA A 174 -6.80 -17.58 0.09
CA ALA A 174 -5.98 -18.00 -1.03
C ALA A 174 -5.64 -19.51 -1.02
N GLU A 175 -5.59 -20.14 0.15
CA GLU A 175 -5.38 -21.60 0.28
C GLU A 175 -6.44 -22.43 -0.46
N THR A 176 -7.61 -21.87 -0.70
CA THR A 176 -8.67 -22.53 -1.49
C THR A 176 -8.29 -22.83 -2.93
N THR A 177 -7.18 -22.27 -3.41
CA THR A 177 -6.69 -22.44 -4.79
C THR A 177 -5.53 -23.42 -4.93
N THR A 178 -5.00 -23.98 -3.83
CA THR A 178 -3.72 -24.72 -3.83
C THR A 178 -3.70 -25.93 -4.76
N GLU A 179 -4.85 -26.61 -4.92
CA GLU A 179 -5.00 -27.80 -5.75
C GLU A 179 -5.62 -27.51 -7.14
N LEU A 180 -5.81 -26.24 -7.47
CA LEU A 180 -6.49 -25.84 -8.69
C LEU A 180 -5.53 -25.37 -9.77
N ALA A 181 -5.98 -25.47 -11.03
CA ALA A 181 -5.26 -24.86 -12.15
C ALA A 181 -5.55 -23.35 -12.21
N PRO A 182 -4.53 -22.49 -12.42
CA PRO A 182 -4.72 -21.05 -12.50
C PRO A 182 -5.35 -20.60 -13.82
N ASP A 183 -6.04 -19.45 -13.80
CA ASP A 183 -6.57 -18.79 -14.99
C ASP A 183 -5.43 -18.20 -15.85
N ALA A 184 -4.38 -17.69 -15.21
CA ALA A 184 -3.19 -17.15 -15.86
C ALA A 184 -1.96 -17.29 -14.94
N VAL A 185 -0.77 -17.21 -15.54
CA VAL A 185 0.52 -17.19 -14.81
C VAL A 185 1.36 -16.03 -15.35
N GLU A 186 1.80 -15.14 -14.46
CA GLU A 186 2.78 -14.12 -14.76
C GLU A 186 4.15 -14.54 -14.18
N ILE A 187 5.21 -14.43 -14.99
CA ILE A 187 6.56 -14.84 -14.57
C ILE A 187 7.46 -13.61 -14.46
N HIS A 188 8.05 -13.44 -13.29
CA HIS A 188 9.00 -12.38 -12.99
C HIS A 188 10.39 -13.00 -12.81
N ASP A 189 11.28 -12.75 -13.76
CA ASP A 189 12.67 -13.20 -13.72
C ASP A 189 13.59 -12.03 -14.14
N PRO A 190 13.88 -11.09 -13.21
CA PRO A 190 14.75 -9.96 -13.50
C PRO A 190 16.21 -10.36 -13.73
N ASP A 191 16.64 -11.51 -13.19
CA ASP A 191 18.01 -12.04 -13.34
C ASP A 191 18.27 -12.66 -14.72
N ALA A 192 17.21 -12.98 -15.47
CA ALA A 192 17.32 -13.48 -16.84
C ALA A 192 17.66 -12.40 -17.88
N ALA A 193 17.66 -11.12 -17.48
CA ALA A 193 18.01 -10.01 -18.38
C ALA A 193 19.50 -10.03 -18.73
N GLY A 194 19.84 -9.72 -20.00
CA GLY A 194 21.22 -9.68 -20.47
C GLY A 194 22.10 -8.69 -19.73
N ASP A 195 23.38 -9.02 -19.57
CA ASP A 195 24.35 -8.17 -18.85
C ASP A 195 24.65 -6.85 -19.56
N ASP A 196 24.43 -6.77 -20.88
CA ASP A 196 24.69 -5.60 -21.72
C ASP A 196 23.56 -4.54 -21.66
N LEU A 197 22.44 -4.83 -20.98
CA LEU A 197 21.32 -3.89 -20.86
C LEU A 197 21.62 -2.81 -19.83
N PRO A 198 21.10 -1.56 -20.04
CA PRO A 198 21.18 -0.51 -19.04
C PRO A 198 20.53 -1.00 -17.72
N ARG A 199 21.19 -0.71 -16.61
CA ARG A 199 20.73 -1.09 -15.27
C ARG A 199 19.81 -0.04 -14.70
N ALA A 200 18.58 -0.42 -14.36
CA ALA A 200 17.61 0.44 -13.70
C ALA A 200 17.36 0.00 -12.26
N VAL A 201 17.18 0.97 -11.39
CA VAL A 201 16.74 0.78 -10.00
C VAL A 201 15.45 1.51 -9.75
N VAL A 202 14.67 1.08 -8.76
CA VAL A 202 13.59 1.86 -8.16
C VAL A 202 14.06 2.34 -6.80
N ILE A 203 13.99 3.65 -6.53
CA ILE A 203 14.27 4.23 -5.21
C ILE A 203 12.94 4.68 -4.62
N ILE A 204 12.57 4.14 -3.47
CA ILE A 204 11.34 4.48 -2.77
C ILE A 204 11.71 5.15 -1.47
N GLY A 205 11.43 6.46 -1.35
CA GLY A 205 11.52 7.17 -0.10
C GLY A 205 10.44 6.66 0.87
N VAL A 206 10.87 5.99 1.93
CA VAL A 206 9.98 5.46 2.96
C VAL A 206 9.88 6.45 4.09
N PHE A 207 8.71 7.07 4.22
CA PHE A 207 8.46 8.06 5.26
C PHE A 207 8.51 7.44 6.64
N THR A 208 9.30 8.06 7.51
CA THR A 208 9.49 7.67 8.91
C THR A 208 9.29 8.87 9.82
N GLU A 209 8.72 8.64 10.99
CA GLU A 209 8.64 9.66 12.04
C GLU A 209 9.40 9.18 13.25
N PRO A 210 10.32 10.03 13.81
CA PRO A 210 11.16 9.64 14.92
C PRO A 210 10.39 9.17 16.15
N ASP A 211 9.23 9.80 16.41
CA ASP A 211 8.38 9.52 17.58
C ASP A 211 7.32 8.46 17.33
N ASN A 212 7.20 7.96 16.10
CA ASN A 212 6.18 7.01 15.70
C ASN A 212 6.78 5.63 15.46
N ARG A 213 6.95 4.92 16.51
CA ARG A 213 7.26 3.49 16.41
C ARG A 213 5.97 2.68 16.55
N PRO A 214 5.72 1.73 15.68
CA PRO A 214 6.55 1.22 14.59
C PRO A 214 6.65 2.17 13.39
N SER A 215 7.65 1.95 12.55
CA SER A 215 7.84 2.59 11.25
C SER A 215 6.65 2.35 10.31
N ASN A 216 6.52 3.19 9.29
CA ASN A 216 5.46 3.05 8.29
C ASN A 216 5.62 1.81 7.39
N VAL A 217 6.79 1.17 7.39
CA VAL A 217 7.11 0.01 6.56
C VAL A 217 8.02 -0.95 7.32
N ALA A 218 7.73 -2.24 7.20
CA ALA A 218 8.58 -3.31 7.69
C ALA A 218 9.04 -4.22 6.55
N TYR A 219 10.27 -4.67 6.60
CA TYR A 219 10.89 -5.66 5.74
C TYR A 219 11.10 -6.94 6.54
N TYR A 220 10.43 -8.01 6.17
CA TYR A 220 10.38 -9.26 6.95
C TYR A 220 10.00 -9.04 8.43
N GLY A 221 9.06 -8.14 8.67
CA GLY A 221 8.63 -7.75 10.02
C GLY A 221 9.58 -6.80 10.78
N PHE A 222 10.74 -6.45 10.18
CA PHE A 222 11.70 -5.51 10.78
C PHE A 222 11.49 -4.08 10.26
N PRO A 223 11.40 -3.07 11.14
CA PRO A 223 11.18 -1.68 10.73
C PRO A 223 12.29 -1.13 9.83
N VAL A 224 11.94 -0.67 8.63
CA VAL A 224 12.92 -0.14 7.64
C VAL A 224 13.65 1.10 8.14
N GLN A 225 13.04 1.89 9.03
CA GLN A 225 13.64 3.11 9.61
C GLN A 225 14.93 2.87 10.40
N GLU A 226 15.26 1.64 10.76
CA GLU A 226 16.47 1.31 11.49
C GLU A 226 17.74 1.38 10.60
N SER A 227 17.57 1.56 9.28
CA SER A 227 18.67 1.74 8.33
C SER A 227 18.46 2.99 7.48
N LEU A 228 19.56 3.61 6.98
CA LEU A 228 19.49 4.74 6.06
C LEU A 228 18.91 4.33 4.72
N SER A 229 19.37 3.19 4.20
CA SER A 229 18.83 2.55 3.00
C SER A 229 18.97 1.05 3.07
N THR A 230 18.02 0.35 2.43
CA THR A 230 18.00 -1.12 2.32
C THR A 230 17.75 -1.49 0.87
N VAL A 231 18.51 -2.46 0.35
CA VAL A 231 18.28 -3.02 -0.98
C VAL A 231 17.47 -4.30 -0.84
N ILE A 232 16.43 -4.40 -1.64
CA ILE A 232 15.60 -5.61 -1.72
C ILE A 232 15.49 -6.08 -3.16
N HIS A 233 15.32 -7.39 -3.33
CA HIS A 233 15.07 -7.96 -4.64
C HIS A 233 13.64 -7.59 -5.10
N PRO A 234 13.40 -7.21 -6.39
CA PRO A 234 12.08 -6.80 -6.85
C PRO A 234 10.98 -7.83 -6.58
N ASN A 235 11.29 -9.11 -6.74
CA ASN A 235 10.34 -10.18 -6.48
C ASN A 235 9.99 -10.33 -5.00
N GLU A 236 10.92 -10.08 -4.07
CA GLU A 236 10.62 -10.09 -2.63
C GLU A 236 9.56 -9.05 -2.28
N LEU A 237 9.67 -7.84 -2.87
CA LEU A 237 8.69 -6.79 -2.67
C LEU A 237 7.29 -7.23 -3.10
N THR A 238 7.17 -7.82 -4.30
CA THR A 238 5.89 -8.26 -4.84
C THR A 238 5.35 -9.54 -4.21
N ASP A 239 6.19 -10.31 -3.50
CA ASP A 239 5.85 -11.60 -2.87
C ASP A 239 5.64 -11.48 -1.33
N GLY A 240 5.48 -10.24 -0.81
CA GLY A 240 5.02 -9.99 0.55
C GLY A 240 6.12 -9.83 1.60
N ALA A 241 7.39 -9.62 1.21
CA ALA A 241 8.47 -9.28 2.16
C ALA A 241 8.29 -7.90 2.80
N ILE A 242 7.53 -7.01 2.15
CA ILE A 242 7.22 -5.67 2.64
C ILE A 242 5.79 -5.63 3.14
N THR A 243 5.61 -5.11 4.35
CA THR A 243 4.31 -4.87 4.96
C THR A 243 4.22 -3.44 5.51
N PRO A 244 3.04 -2.80 5.48
CA PRO A 244 2.84 -1.58 6.25
C PRO A 244 3.04 -1.89 7.73
N SER A 245 3.57 -0.95 8.49
CA SER A 245 3.71 -1.10 9.93
C SER A 245 3.13 0.09 10.70
N THR A 246 2.20 0.78 10.08
CA THR A 246 1.52 1.94 10.64
C THR A 246 0.01 1.74 10.68
N ILE A 247 -0.60 2.27 11.72
CA ILE A 247 -2.04 2.37 11.90
C ILE A 247 -2.61 3.71 11.42
N ARG A 248 -1.81 4.49 10.69
CA ARG A 248 -2.22 5.77 10.13
C ARG A 248 -3.19 5.60 8.98
N THR A 249 -3.84 6.70 8.61
CA THR A 249 -4.73 6.75 7.46
C THR A 249 -4.04 6.25 6.19
N VAL A 250 -4.74 5.43 5.46
CA VAL A 250 -4.33 4.75 4.23
C VAL A 250 -4.17 5.68 3.00
N SER A 251 -3.87 6.95 3.20
CA SER A 251 -3.84 7.94 2.12
C SER A 251 -2.46 8.26 1.59
N TYR A 252 -1.51 8.64 2.44
CA TYR A 252 -0.12 8.86 2.03
C TYR A 252 0.79 7.70 2.35
N HIS A 253 0.28 6.77 3.15
CA HIS A 253 1.01 5.60 3.55
C HIS A 253 0.49 4.44 2.73
N PRO A 254 1.35 3.77 1.95
CA PRO A 254 0.92 2.65 1.14
C PRO A 254 0.42 1.53 2.04
N ILE A 255 -0.71 0.99 1.67
CA ILE A 255 -1.31 -0.20 2.26
C ILE A 255 -0.68 -1.46 1.64
N THR A 256 -0.98 -2.62 2.17
CA THR A 256 -0.43 -3.90 1.67
C THR A 256 -0.67 -4.09 0.18
N TRP A 257 -1.87 -3.77 -0.32
CA TRP A 257 -2.19 -3.79 -1.76
C TRP A 257 -1.22 -2.97 -2.60
N ASN A 258 -0.85 -1.76 -2.17
CA ASN A 258 0.06 -0.92 -2.93
C ASN A 258 1.44 -1.56 -3.09
N TRP A 259 1.96 -2.20 -2.05
CA TRP A 259 3.23 -2.93 -2.11
C TRP A 259 3.13 -4.16 -3.00
N GLN A 260 2.06 -4.93 -2.90
CA GLN A 260 1.80 -6.10 -3.76
C GLN A 260 1.71 -5.71 -5.25
N HIS A 261 1.24 -4.50 -5.54
CA HIS A 261 0.98 -3.97 -6.89
C HIS A 261 1.81 -2.73 -7.23
N GLN A 262 3.02 -2.60 -6.67
CA GLN A 262 3.85 -1.41 -6.87
C GLN A 262 4.14 -1.19 -8.38
N PRO A 263 3.61 -0.12 -8.99
CA PRO A 263 3.52 -0.03 -10.45
C PRO A 263 4.85 0.20 -11.15
N LEU A 264 5.82 0.84 -10.48
CA LEU A 264 7.15 1.07 -11.04
C LEU A 264 7.97 -0.23 -11.03
N VAL A 265 7.84 -1.01 -9.95
CA VAL A 265 8.50 -2.31 -9.84
C VAL A 265 7.91 -3.30 -10.85
N LEU A 266 6.58 -3.42 -10.91
CA LEU A 266 5.92 -4.29 -11.90
C LEU A 266 6.20 -3.84 -13.33
N GLY A 267 6.28 -2.52 -13.57
CA GLY A 267 6.64 -1.96 -14.87
C GLY A 267 8.03 -2.40 -15.32
N LEU A 268 9.05 -2.29 -14.45
CA LEU A 268 10.41 -2.71 -14.78
C LEU A 268 10.55 -4.25 -14.87
N LEU A 269 9.84 -5.02 -14.08
CA LEU A 269 9.83 -6.48 -14.19
C LEU A 269 9.30 -6.97 -15.55
N ARG A 270 8.37 -6.22 -16.15
CA ARG A 270 7.78 -6.49 -17.47
C ARG A 270 8.61 -5.91 -18.62
N ASP A 271 9.40 -4.85 -18.36
CA ASP A 271 10.18 -4.15 -19.38
C ASP A 271 11.51 -4.87 -19.62
N LYS A 272 11.66 -5.47 -20.80
CA LYS A 272 12.85 -6.22 -21.20
C LYS A 272 13.98 -5.36 -21.80
N ARG A 273 13.82 -4.02 -21.82
CA ARG A 273 14.84 -3.08 -22.30
C ARG A 273 15.88 -2.72 -21.24
N TYR A 274 15.61 -3.07 -19.97
CA TYR A 274 16.47 -2.77 -18.84
C TYR A 274 16.77 -4.04 -18.04
N ARG A 275 17.94 -4.06 -17.40
CA ARG A 275 18.23 -4.98 -16.30
C ARG A 275 17.76 -4.33 -15.00
N PHE A 276 16.79 -4.93 -14.35
CA PHE A 276 16.28 -4.43 -13.07
C PHE A 276 17.24 -4.83 -11.95
N ALA A 277 18.08 -3.88 -11.49
CA ALA A 277 19.19 -4.16 -10.56
C ALA A 277 18.76 -4.21 -9.08
N GLY A 278 17.58 -3.71 -8.72
CA GLY A 278 17.07 -3.77 -7.35
C GLY A 278 16.15 -2.62 -6.97
N VAL A 279 15.49 -2.77 -5.82
CA VAL A 279 14.69 -1.73 -5.19
C VAL A 279 15.44 -1.22 -3.97
N ILE A 280 15.62 0.09 -3.89
CA ILE A 280 16.26 0.78 -2.76
C ILE A 280 15.15 1.41 -1.93
N LEU A 281 15.01 1.02 -0.68
CA LEU A 281 14.16 1.69 0.29
C LEU A 281 15.03 2.72 1.02
N GLU A 282 14.77 3.99 0.81
CA GLU A 282 15.46 5.11 1.42
C GLU A 282 14.66 5.63 2.60
N ARG A 283 15.27 5.82 3.76
CA ARG A 283 14.63 6.49 4.89
C ARG A 283 14.49 7.98 4.60
N ILE A 284 13.27 8.49 4.65
CA ILE A 284 12.96 9.92 4.59
C ILE A 284 12.10 10.32 5.78
N GLY A 285 12.19 11.59 6.25
CA GLY A 285 11.45 11.99 7.46
C GLY A 285 11.53 13.48 7.78
N PHE A 286 10.99 13.84 8.96
CA PHE A 286 11.06 15.20 9.49
C PHE A 286 12.37 15.39 10.30
N GLU A 287 13.48 15.36 9.60
CA GLU A 287 14.82 15.40 10.16
C GLU A 287 15.51 16.75 9.89
N THR A 288 16.69 16.93 10.45
CA THR A 288 17.52 18.11 10.17
C THR A 288 18.06 18.08 8.74
N SER A 289 18.41 19.23 8.17
CA SER A 289 18.99 19.30 6.81
C SER A 289 20.20 18.38 6.63
N ARG A 290 21.05 18.26 7.68
CA ARG A 290 22.21 17.38 7.63
C ARG A 290 21.82 15.89 7.56
N GLU A 291 20.81 15.48 8.30
CA GLU A 291 20.31 14.09 8.27
C GLU A 291 19.69 13.75 6.92
N LYS A 292 18.95 14.70 6.33
CA LYS A 292 18.41 14.59 4.96
C LYS A 292 19.52 14.40 3.91
N GLU A 293 20.58 15.22 3.97
CA GLU A 293 21.74 15.09 3.09
C GLU A 293 22.43 13.73 3.24
N ILE A 294 22.54 13.21 4.46
CA ILE A 294 23.16 11.90 4.73
C ILE A 294 22.31 10.77 4.16
N ALA A 295 20.99 10.81 4.35
CA ALA A 295 20.07 9.79 3.84
C ALA A 295 20.11 9.75 2.30
N ALA A 296 19.96 10.90 1.63
CA ALA A 296 20.05 11.02 0.18
C ALA A 296 21.43 10.57 -0.35
N HIS A 297 22.53 11.02 0.28
CA HIS A 297 23.87 10.56 -0.10
C HIS A 297 24.03 9.04 0.00
N ASN A 298 23.48 8.42 1.05
CA ASN A 298 23.52 6.97 1.21
C ASN A 298 22.75 6.26 0.09
N ALA A 299 21.52 6.68 -0.24
CA ALA A 299 20.72 6.10 -1.31
C ALA A 299 21.44 6.18 -2.67
N VAL A 300 22.04 7.32 -2.99
CA VAL A 300 22.86 7.50 -4.20
C VAL A 300 24.06 6.54 -4.22
N ARG A 301 24.77 6.39 -3.10
CA ARG A 301 25.91 5.44 -2.99
C ARG A 301 25.48 3.99 -3.22
N VAL A 302 24.30 3.64 -2.71
CA VAL A 302 23.71 2.31 -2.93
C VAL A 302 23.38 2.11 -4.42
N ALA A 303 22.73 3.08 -5.06
CA ALA A 303 22.44 3.03 -6.50
C ALA A 303 23.71 2.87 -7.35
N MET A 304 24.76 3.62 -7.03
CA MET A 304 26.08 3.47 -7.67
C MET A 304 26.67 2.08 -7.47
N SER A 305 26.57 1.50 -6.28
CA SER A 305 27.10 0.16 -5.98
C SER A 305 26.36 -0.97 -6.72
N LEU A 306 25.09 -0.74 -7.07
CA LEU A 306 24.30 -1.62 -7.95
C LEU A 306 24.64 -1.41 -9.44
N GLY A 307 25.48 -0.41 -9.74
CA GLY A 307 25.84 -0.05 -11.12
C GLY A 307 24.66 0.55 -11.90
N ALA A 308 23.78 1.30 -11.24
CA ALA A 308 22.62 1.89 -11.88
C ALA A 308 23.01 2.94 -12.94
N ASP A 309 22.42 2.82 -14.12
CA ASP A 309 22.44 3.83 -15.20
C ASP A 309 21.22 4.75 -15.11
N ALA A 310 20.12 4.24 -14.55
CA ALA A 310 18.87 4.98 -14.39
C ALA A 310 18.15 4.62 -13.08
N ALA A 311 17.39 5.58 -12.55
CA ALA A 311 16.58 5.41 -11.34
C ALA A 311 15.16 5.97 -11.54
N LEU A 312 14.14 5.14 -11.26
CA LEU A 312 12.78 5.61 -11.03
C LEU A 312 12.66 5.93 -9.54
N ILE A 313 12.40 7.18 -9.21
CA ILE A 313 12.36 7.67 -7.82
C ILE A 313 10.93 8.00 -7.45
N THR A 314 10.50 7.54 -6.29
CA THR A 314 9.19 7.87 -5.72
C THR A 314 9.25 7.86 -4.21
N ARG A 315 8.12 8.10 -3.54
CA ARG A 315 8.07 8.21 -2.08
C ARG A 315 6.74 7.76 -1.48
N THR A 316 6.75 7.60 -0.18
CA THR A 316 5.57 7.52 0.69
C THR A 316 5.50 8.77 1.57
N GLY A 317 4.38 9.00 2.24
CA GLY A 317 4.25 10.12 3.17
C GLY A 317 4.15 11.49 2.47
N SER A 318 4.29 12.54 3.26
CA SER A 318 4.10 13.91 2.80
C SER A 318 4.98 14.91 3.58
N GLY A 319 4.89 16.20 3.23
CA GLY A 319 5.58 17.26 3.94
C GLY A 319 7.06 17.41 3.57
N ASN A 320 7.86 17.90 4.51
CA ASN A 320 9.26 18.27 4.26
C ASN A 320 10.19 17.08 3.99
N ALA A 321 9.72 15.84 4.19
CA ALA A 321 10.41 14.63 3.75
C ALA A 321 10.59 14.55 2.21
N PHE A 322 9.92 15.43 1.47
CA PHE A 322 10.12 15.58 0.04
C PHE A 322 11.50 16.16 -0.33
N ILE A 323 12.15 16.83 0.62
CA ILE A 323 13.49 17.40 0.42
C ILE A 323 14.51 16.29 0.18
N GLU A 324 14.48 15.19 0.97
CA GLU A 324 15.40 14.06 0.76
C GLU A 324 15.23 13.46 -0.63
N VAL A 325 13.99 13.31 -1.09
CA VAL A 325 13.70 12.76 -2.41
C VAL A 325 14.34 13.61 -3.51
N MET A 326 14.23 14.94 -3.42
CA MET A 326 14.85 15.85 -4.37
C MET A 326 16.39 15.86 -4.29
N LEU A 327 16.94 15.75 -3.08
CA LEU A 327 18.39 15.60 -2.89
C LEU A 327 18.90 14.28 -3.49
N THR A 328 18.11 13.22 -3.43
CA THR A 328 18.44 11.93 -4.05
C THR A 328 18.40 12.03 -5.57
N VAL A 329 17.38 12.70 -6.15
CA VAL A 329 17.34 13.02 -7.59
C VAL A 329 18.62 13.76 -8.00
N LYS A 330 18.93 14.88 -7.36
CA LYS A 330 20.12 15.68 -7.61
C LYS A 330 21.40 14.85 -7.53
N GLY A 331 21.56 14.10 -6.43
CA GLY A 331 22.75 13.29 -6.21
C GLY A 331 22.93 12.19 -7.27
N CYS A 332 21.85 11.57 -7.74
CA CYS A 332 21.89 10.61 -8.86
C CYS A 332 22.32 11.27 -10.15
N GLU A 333 21.69 12.38 -10.56
CA GLU A 333 22.03 13.10 -11.79
C GLU A 333 23.48 13.60 -11.77
N GLU A 334 23.97 14.15 -10.66
CA GLU A 334 25.37 14.55 -10.49
C GLU A 334 26.36 13.38 -10.64
N LYS A 335 25.91 12.14 -10.44
CA LYS A 335 26.71 10.91 -10.66
C LYS A 335 26.47 10.26 -12.01
N GLY A 336 25.66 10.87 -12.87
CA GLY A 336 25.36 10.36 -14.22
C GLY A 336 24.28 9.28 -14.24
N ILE A 337 23.59 9.02 -13.13
CA ILE A 337 22.43 8.13 -13.06
C ILE A 337 21.21 8.95 -13.49
N LYS A 338 20.59 8.60 -14.62
CA LYS A 338 19.41 9.30 -15.13
C LYS A 338 18.19 9.04 -14.28
N THR A 339 17.46 10.11 -13.92
CA THR A 339 16.34 9.99 -12.99
C THR A 339 14.99 10.35 -13.62
N VAL A 340 13.94 9.68 -13.14
CA VAL A 340 12.55 10.08 -13.33
C VAL A 340 11.89 10.07 -11.97
N LEU A 341 11.41 11.23 -11.52
CA LEU A 341 10.64 11.35 -10.28
C LEU A 341 9.16 11.13 -10.57
N VAL A 342 8.52 10.21 -9.83
CA VAL A 342 7.08 9.98 -9.89
C VAL A 342 6.48 10.40 -8.55
N THR A 343 5.59 11.40 -8.55
CA THR A 343 5.04 11.98 -7.32
C THR A 343 3.67 12.62 -7.55
N TYR A 344 2.85 12.69 -6.50
CA TYR A 344 1.64 13.49 -6.51
C TYR A 344 1.95 14.97 -6.23
N GLU A 345 1.00 15.85 -6.56
CA GLU A 345 1.11 17.30 -6.44
C GLU A 345 0.37 17.86 -5.22
N TYR A 346 0.80 19.05 -4.79
CA TYR A 346 0.16 19.90 -3.77
C TYR A 346 -0.42 21.17 -4.40
N GLY A 347 -1.23 21.00 -5.42
CA GLY A 347 -1.72 22.11 -6.23
C GLY A 347 -2.79 23.00 -5.57
N GLY A 348 -3.15 22.76 -4.30
CA GLY A 348 -4.28 23.45 -3.67
C GLY A 348 -5.64 23.01 -4.22
N LYS A 349 -6.73 23.60 -3.70
CA LYS A 349 -8.10 23.21 -4.04
C LYS A 349 -8.46 23.49 -5.51
N ASP A 350 -7.87 24.51 -6.11
CA ASP A 350 -8.08 24.93 -7.50
C ASP A 350 -6.94 24.57 -8.46
N GLY A 351 -5.90 23.91 -7.95
CA GLY A 351 -4.73 23.53 -8.74
C GLY A 351 -3.79 24.71 -9.06
N ALA A 352 -3.93 25.84 -8.39
CA ALA A 352 -3.15 27.06 -8.66
C ALA A 352 -1.92 27.22 -7.77
N ASP A 353 -1.80 26.42 -6.71
CA ASP A 353 -0.64 26.45 -5.83
C ASP A 353 0.58 25.76 -6.46
N ALA A 354 1.77 26.02 -5.90
CA ALA A 354 3.00 25.35 -6.33
C ALA A 354 2.87 23.83 -6.18
N PRO A 355 3.03 23.07 -7.28
CA PRO A 355 2.72 21.63 -7.26
C PRO A 355 3.71 20.81 -6.44
N LEU A 356 4.94 21.27 -6.27
CA LEU A 356 5.99 20.61 -5.50
C LEU A 356 6.40 21.44 -4.30
N LEU A 357 6.60 20.78 -3.16
CA LEU A 357 7.02 21.44 -1.90
C LEU A 357 8.47 21.93 -1.92
N TYR A 358 9.31 21.33 -2.75
CA TYR A 358 10.72 21.65 -2.91
C TYR A 358 11.18 21.25 -4.31
N TYR A 359 12.16 21.94 -4.87
CA TYR A 359 12.66 21.72 -6.22
C TYR A 359 14.17 21.84 -6.30
N GLU A 360 14.81 20.91 -7.00
CA GLU A 360 16.21 20.98 -7.45
C GLU A 360 16.22 21.02 -9.00
N LYS A 361 17.11 21.81 -9.57
CA LYS A 361 17.19 22.01 -11.02
C LYS A 361 17.54 20.75 -11.82
N GLU A 362 18.13 19.77 -11.14
CA GLU A 362 18.50 18.49 -11.71
C GLU A 362 17.27 17.57 -11.91
N ALA A 363 16.12 17.89 -11.28
CA ALA A 363 14.88 17.16 -11.45
C ALA A 363 14.15 17.59 -12.73
N ASP A 364 14.73 17.27 -13.90
CA ASP A 364 14.21 17.67 -15.21
C ASP A 364 13.18 16.69 -15.80
N ALA A 365 12.97 15.54 -15.17
CA ALA A 365 11.99 14.54 -15.57
C ALA A 365 11.08 14.19 -14.37
N VAL A 366 9.91 14.83 -14.31
CA VAL A 366 8.90 14.61 -13.25
C VAL A 366 7.58 14.13 -13.86
N ILE A 367 7.06 13.03 -13.34
CA ILE A 367 5.74 12.49 -13.68
C ILE A 367 4.80 12.75 -12.52
N SER A 368 3.75 13.53 -12.76
CA SER A 368 2.69 13.76 -11.80
C SER A 368 1.70 12.60 -11.77
N THR A 369 1.27 12.23 -10.58
CA THR A 369 0.16 11.29 -10.36
C THR A 369 -1.14 12.01 -9.97
N GLY A 370 -1.16 13.33 -10.12
CA GLY A 370 -2.32 14.20 -9.91
C GLY A 370 -2.30 14.96 -8.59
N ASN A 371 -3.17 15.98 -8.53
CA ASN A 371 -3.30 16.84 -7.36
C ASN A 371 -4.05 16.12 -6.23
N ARG A 372 -3.47 16.13 -5.02
CA ARG A 372 -4.12 15.57 -3.82
C ARG A 372 -5.20 16.47 -3.23
N ASP A 373 -5.08 17.79 -3.39
CA ASP A 373 -5.87 18.79 -2.67
C ASP A 373 -7.20 19.14 -3.38
N VAL A 374 -7.79 18.15 -4.06
CA VAL A 374 -9.07 18.32 -4.76
C VAL A 374 -10.21 18.18 -3.78
N VAL A 375 -11.15 19.14 -3.81
CA VAL A 375 -12.43 19.03 -3.10
C VAL A 375 -13.26 17.92 -3.72
N VAL A 376 -13.76 17.02 -2.87
CA VAL A 376 -14.56 15.87 -3.28
C VAL A 376 -15.93 15.93 -2.63
N GLU A 377 -16.98 15.87 -3.43
CA GLU A 377 -18.35 15.75 -2.97
C GLU A 377 -18.85 14.32 -3.22
N LEU A 378 -19.26 13.66 -2.15
CA LEU A 378 -19.79 12.30 -2.19
C LEU A 378 -21.28 12.31 -1.90
N PRO A 379 -22.10 11.56 -2.67
CA PRO A 379 -23.53 11.42 -2.40
C PRO A 379 -23.81 10.58 -1.14
N ALA A 380 -25.06 10.60 -0.68
CA ALA A 380 -25.50 9.73 0.42
C ALA A 380 -25.39 8.25 0.05
N ALA A 381 -24.94 7.43 0.99
CA ALA A 381 -24.88 5.98 0.86
C ALA A 381 -26.19 5.33 1.30
N ASP A 382 -26.64 4.30 0.57
CA ASP A 382 -27.80 3.49 0.95
C ASP A 382 -27.42 2.47 2.05
N ARG A 383 -26.13 2.12 2.13
CA ARG A 383 -25.58 1.16 3.10
C ARG A 383 -24.21 1.62 3.61
N VAL A 384 -24.01 1.54 4.91
CA VAL A 384 -22.72 1.75 5.56
C VAL A 384 -22.22 0.41 6.10
N VAL A 385 -20.95 0.10 5.87
CA VAL A 385 -20.27 -1.12 6.30
C VAL A 385 -18.96 -0.74 6.97
N GLY A 386 -18.50 -1.53 7.94
CA GLY A 386 -17.21 -1.30 8.60
C GLY A 386 -17.38 -0.74 10.00
N ALA A 387 -16.38 0.02 10.47
CA ALA A 387 -16.19 0.25 11.90
C ALA A 387 -16.86 1.51 12.46
N TYR A 388 -17.34 2.42 11.60
CA TYR A 388 -17.85 3.72 12.06
C TYR A 388 -19.18 4.11 11.42
N ASP A 389 -20.16 4.46 12.26
CA ASP A 389 -21.42 5.08 11.84
C ASP A 389 -21.31 6.60 11.70
N GLN A 390 -20.26 7.19 12.27
CA GLN A 390 -19.97 8.62 12.21
C GLN A 390 -18.52 8.83 11.83
N LEU A 391 -18.26 9.86 11.02
CA LEU A 391 -16.95 10.19 10.47
C LEU A 391 -16.50 11.59 10.91
N GLN A 392 -15.23 11.72 11.25
CA GLN A 392 -14.56 12.99 11.40
C GLN A 392 -13.65 13.21 10.20
N LEU A 393 -14.09 13.99 9.23
CA LEU A 393 -13.42 14.16 7.93
C LEU A 393 -12.21 15.09 7.99
N ILE A 394 -12.16 15.97 8.99
CA ILE A 394 -11.09 16.95 9.18
C ILE A 394 -10.35 16.57 10.47
N GLY A 395 -9.07 16.23 10.33
CA GLY A 395 -8.28 15.67 11.43
C GLY A 395 -7.73 16.73 12.41
N TYR A 396 -8.56 17.64 12.93
CA TYR A 396 -8.16 18.51 14.04
C TYR A 396 -9.14 18.37 15.21
N PRO A 397 -8.68 18.62 16.44
CA PRO A 397 -9.54 18.55 17.62
C PRO A 397 -10.74 19.50 17.49
N GLY A 398 -11.95 18.98 17.74
CA GLY A 398 -13.18 19.77 17.66
C GLY A 398 -13.84 19.82 16.27
N ALA A 399 -13.29 19.16 15.27
CA ALA A 399 -14.01 18.97 14.00
C ALA A 399 -15.30 18.19 14.22
N PRO A 400 -16.41 18.59 13.55
CA PRO A 400 -17.69 17.92 13.74
C PRO A 400 -17.66 16.49 13.20
N TYR A 401 -18.39 15.63 13.84
CA TYR A 401 -18.74 14.31 13.31
C TYR A 401 -19.96 14.44 12.40
N VAL A 402 -19.96 13.69 11.32
CA VAL A 402 -21.07 13.57 10.36
C VAL A 402 -21.48 12.10 10.26
N ALA A 403 -22.76 11.82 10.01
CA ALA A 403 -23.20 10.46 9.81
C ALA A 403 -22.54 9.87 8.57
N ALA A 404 -22.03 8.64 8.66
CA ALA A 404 -21.28 8.02 7.56
C ALA A 404 -22.13 7.78 6.30
N GLY A 405 -23.45 7.66 6.45
CA GLY A 405 -24.41 7.51 5.35
C GLY A 405 -24.79 8.81 4.64
N ASP A 406 -24.50 9.98 5.24
CA ASP A 406 -24.88 11.27 4.67
C ASP A 406 -24.00 11.67 3.47
N PRO A 407 -24.41 12.68 2.67
CA PRO A 407 -23.52 13.30 1.71
C PRO A 407 -22.31 13.93 2.41
N LEU A 408 -21.12 13.73 1.83
CA LEU A 408 -19.87 14.21 2.43
C LEU A 408 -19.18 15.19 1.49
N THR A 409 -18.63 16.28 2.07
CA THR A 409 -17.70 17.17 1.37
C THR A 409 -16.34 17.05 2.03
N MET A 410 -15.32 16.66 1.27
CA MET A 410 -13.96 16.49 1.74
C MET A 410 -13.03 17.50 1.07
N GLU A 411 -12.05 18.00 1.83
CA GLU A 411 -11.11 19.01 1.34
C GLU A 411 -9.92 18.42 0.60
N ALA A 412 -9.79 17.09 0.60
CA ALA A 412 -8.71 16.38 -0.11
C ALA A 412 -9.09 14.91 -0.33
N ARG A 413 -8.42 14.26 -1.28
CA ARG A 413 -8.60 12.83 -1.60
C ARG A 413 -8.07 11.89 -0.51
N ASP A 414 -7.36 12.41 0.47
CA ASP A 414 -6.61 11.62 1.46
C ASP A 414 -7.48 10.86 2.47
N VAL A 415 -8.79 11.06 2.46
CA VAL A 415 -9.74 10.28 3.25
C VAL A 415 -10.24 9.03 2.50
N ILE A 416 -10.09 8.98 1.17
CA ILE A 416 -10.51 7.84 0.37
C ILE A 416 -9.37 6.82 0.30
N ALA A 417 -9.64 5.57 0.65
CA ALA A 417 -8.67 4.49 0.50
C ALA A 417 -8.22 4.37 -0.96
N GLY A 418 -6.92 4.50 -1.23
CA GLY A 418 -6.38 4.54 -2.58
C GLY A 418 -6.73 5.80 -3.39
N GLY A 419 -7.30 6.84 -2.75
CA GLY A 419 -7.71 8.08 -3.41
C GLY A 419 -6.55 8.92 -3.95
N ILE A 420 -5.38 8.79 -3.34
CA ILE A 420 -4.12 9.33 -3.87
C ILE A 420 -3.39 8.19 -4.58
N ASP A 421 -3.12 8.38 -5.86
CA ASP A 421 -2.29 7.44 -6.62
C ASP A 421 -0.80 7.75 -6.37
N ILE A 422 -0.27 7.24 -5.24
CA ILE A 422 1.05 7.61 -4.72
C ILE A 422 2.16 7.34 -5.74
N TRP A 423 2.04 6.26 -6.53
CA TRP A 423 3.10 5.73 -7.39
C TRP A 423 2.76 5.67 -8.88
N GLY A 424 1.61 6.21 -9.29
CA GLY A 424 1.21 6.28 -10.69
C GLY A 424 0.73 4.95 -11.27
N GLY A 425 -0.05 4.20 -10.50
CA GLY A 425 -0.69 2.96 -10.98
C GLY A 425 -1.85 3.22 -11.93
N ARG A 426 -2.50 4.37 -11.83
CA ARG A 426 -3.68 4.75 -12.62
C ARG A 426 -3.42 5.98 -13.48
N ASP A 427 -3.15 7.11 -12.83
CA ASP A 427 -3.08 8.42 -13.47
C ASP A 427 -1.62 8.88 -13.54
N ARG A 428 -1.13 9.16 -14.75
CA ARG A 428 0.21 9.70 -14.97
C ARG A 428 0.14 10.82 -15.98
N LEU A 429 0.68 11.98 -15.63
CA LEU A 429 0.79 13.14 -16.49
C LEU A 429 2.23 13.63 -16.49
N CYS A 430 2.82 13.80 -17.69
CA CYS A 430 4.04 14.57 -17.84
C CYS A 430 3.65 16.02 -18.05
N ARG A 431 4.15 16.92 -17.19
CA ARG A 431 3.99 18.37 -17.34
C ARG A 431 5.35 19.03 -17.46
N PRO A 432 5.52 20.00 -18.37
CA PRO A 432 6.70 20.87 -18.32
C PRO A 432 6.60 21.74 -17.06
N TYR A 433 7.65 21.86 -16.32
CA TYR A 433 7.82 22.76 -15.19
C TYR A 433 8.70 23.95 -15.58
#